data_0de9e3ba7e7d09c56c45864b3a68144a
#
_entry.id   0de9e3ba7e7d09c56c45864b3a68144a
#
_cell.length_a   1.000
_cell.length_b   1.000
_cell.length_c   1.000
_cell.angle_alpha   90.00
_cell.angle_beta   90.00
_cell.angle_gamma   90.00
#
_symmetry.space_group_name_H-M   'P 1'
#
loop_
_entity.id
_entity.type
_entity.pdbx_description
1 polymer ?
#
loop_
_entity_poly.entity_id
_entity_poly.type
_entity_poly.pdbx_seq_one_letter_code
_entity_poly.pdbx_strand_id
1 'polypeptide(L)'
;MDENSACHNFKDRSEHFRYVSDEIVKKNPIDYLEFGVYKGDSVKEWIGLNQDPGSMFCGFDTFTGLPDDWTYTVKKGEFDLGGDPPTINDRRVILVKGLFQDTLRPFLKDYVRRYRMVIHLDADLFSSTLYVLSQLDYLLNEGDILMFDEFSSITGEFKAFSVYKEAFKRELRMVSRVQYDGWLSNQSKQL
;
A
#
# COMPACT_ATOMS: atom_id res chain seq x y z
N MET A 1 12.38 -23.23 10.59
CA MET A 1 11.44 -22.44 9.78
C MET A 1 11.84 -22.65 8.34
N ASP A 2 10.94 -23.19 7.53
CA ASP A 2 11.26 -23.58 6.16
C ASP A 2 11.68 -22.39 5.31
N GLU A 3 12.96 -22.34 4.93
CA GLU A 3 13.54 -21.37 3.99
C GLU A 3 13.01 -21.52 2.54
N ASN A 4 12.04 -22.39 2.32
CA ASN A 4 11.57 -22.80 1.01
C ASN A 4 10.09 -22.44 0.73
N SER A 5 9.55 -21.39 1.36
CA SER A 5 8.23 -20.92 0.98
C SER A 5 8.36 -20.12 -0.33
N ALA A 6 8.00 -20.76 -1.43
CA ALA A 6 7.99 -20.14 -2.75
C ALA A 6 7.14 -18.86 -2.75
N CYS A 7 7.67 -17.79 -3.35
CA CYS A 7 6.91 -16.58 -3.59
C CYS A 7 5.73 -16.88 -4.53
N HIS A 8 4.50 -16.60 -4.10
CA HIS A 8 3.32 -16.80 -4.92
C HIS A 8 3.20 -15.72 -5.99
N ASN A 9 2.90 -16.12 -7.22
CA ASN A 9 2.75 -15.20 -8.34
C ASN A 9 1.28 -15.16 -8.78
N PHE A 10 0.74 -13.96 -8.95
CA PHE A 10 -0.62 -13.70 -9.38
C PHE A 10 -0.61 -12.90 -10.69
N LYS A 11 -1.68 -13.00 -11.47
CA LYS A 11 -1.82 -12.29 -12.76
C LYS A 11 -2.47 -10.92 -12.59
N ASP A 12 -3.28 -10.75 -11.54
CA ASP A 12 -3.94 -9.50 -11.27
C ASP A 12 -3.96 -9.18 -9.76
N ARG A 13 -4.25 -7.92 -9.44
CA ARG A 13 -4.27 -7.38 -8.09
C ARG A 13 -5.39 -7.99 -7.24
N SER A 14 -6.54 -8.27 -7.82
CA SER A 14 -7.69 -8.83 -7.08
C SER A 14 -7.43 -10.26 -6.61
N GLU A 15 -6.81 -11.11 -7.44
CA GLU A 15 -6.37 -12.44 -7.02
C GLU A 15 -5.34 -12.35 -5.89
N HIS A 16 -4.41 -11.41 -5.99
CA HIS A 16 -3.39 -11.17 -4.95
C HIS A 16 -4.03 -10.73 -3.64
N PHE A 17 -4.94 -9.74 -3.65
CA PHE A 17 -5.65 -9.28 -2.45
C PHE A 17 -6.44 -10.41 -1.80
N ARG A 18 -7.12 -11.23 -2.60
CA ARG A 18 -7.86 -12.40 -2.11
C ARG A 18 -6.93 -13.40 -1.42
N TYR A 19 -5.79 -13.71 -2.02
CA TYR A 19 -4.78 -14.58 -1.41
C TYR A 19 -4.28 -14.03 -0.07
N VAL A 20 -3.95 -12.74 -0.01
CA VAL A 20 -3.50 -12.11 1.23
C VAL A 20 -4.59 -12.18 2.30
N SER A 21 -5.85 -11.90 1.94
CA SER A 21 -6.99 -11.95 2.85
C SER A 21 -7.28 -13.37 3.34
N ASP A 22 -7.31 -14.36 2.45
CA ASP A 22 -7.77 -15.71 2.77
C ASP A 22 -6.67 -16.55 3.42
N GLU A 23 -5.44 -16.49 2.91
CA GLU A 23 -4.36 -17.39 3.31
C GLU A 23 -3.40 -16.77 4.34
N ILE A 24 -3.15 -15.45 4.27
CA ILE A 24 -2.20 -14.79 5.17
C ILE A 24 -2.92 -14.17 6.36
N VAL A 25 -3.93 -13.35 6.12
CA VAL A 25 -4.77 -12.72 7.14
C VAL A 25 -5.77 -13.72 7.73
N LYS A 26 -6.23 -14.68 6.92
CA LYS A 26 -7.23 -15.70 7.29
C LYS A 26 -8.54 -15.08 7.77
N LYS A 27 -8.91 -13.97 7.14
CA LYS A 27 -10.10 -13.16 7.45
C LYS A 27 -10.20 -12.69 8.91
N ASN A 28 -9.11 -12.76 9.66
CA ASN A 28 -9.05 -12.16 10.98
C ASN A 28 -9.20 -10.63 10.89
N PRO A 29 -9.62 -9.95 11.97
CA PRO A 29 -9.67 -8.50 11.97
C PRO A 29 -8.30 -7.87 11.72
N ILE A 30 -8.29 -6.77 10.98
CA ILE A 30 -7.08 -6.05 10.56
C ILE A 30 -7.22 -4.56 10.79
N ASP A 31 -6.08 -3.91 10.94
CA ASP A 31 -5.91 -2.47 10.76
C ASP A 31 -5.32 -2.27 9.35
N TYR A 32 -6.19 -1.92 8.38
CA TYR A 32 -5.80 -1.66 6.99
C TYR A 32 -5.53 -0.17 6.81
N LEU A 33 -4.34 0.15 6.33
CA LEU A 33 -3.94 1.52 6.01
C LEU A 33 -3.52 1.59 4.54
N GLU A 34 -4.15 2.48 3.77
CA GLU A 34 -3.85 2.69 2.35
C GLU A 34 -3.36 4.11 2.09
N PHE A 35 -2.28 4.22 1.35
CA PHE A 35 -1.63 5.48 0.99
C PHE A 35 -1.64 5.65 -0.53
N GLY A 36 -2.52 6.53 -1.02
CA GLY A 36 -2.98 6.61 -2.39
C GLY A 36 -4.30 5.86 -2.54
N VAL A 37 -5.41 6.59 -2.54
CA VAL A 37 -6.77 6.00 -2.54
C VAL A 37 -7.47 6.20 -3.87
N TYR A 38 -7.27 7.39 -4.47
CA TYR A 38 -7.94 7.79 -5.70
C TYR A 38 -9.46 7.54 -5.63
N LYS A 39 -10.02 6.69 -6.49
CA LYS A 39 -11.46 6.33 -6.51
C LYS A 39 -11.89 5.32 -5.43
N GLY A 40 -10.93 4.82 -4.65
CA GLY A 40 -11.17 3.91 -3.53
C GLY A 40 -11.52 2.49 -3.94
N ASP A 41 -11.11 2.04 -5.11
CA ASP A 41 -11.47 0.71 -5.62
C ASP A 41 -10.78 -0.39 -4.79
N SER A 42 -9.51 -0.21 -4.42
CA SER A 42 -8.78 -1.13 -3.54
C SER A 42 -9.37 -1.17 -2.13
N VAL A 43 -9.70 -0.02 -1.53
CA VAL A 43 -10.40 0.03 -0.23
C VAL A 43 -11.73 -0.73 -0.27
N LYS A 44 -12.54 -0.51 -1.32
CA LYS A 44 -13.83 -1.19 -1.50
C LYS A 44 -13.65 -2.70 -1.64
N GLU A 45 -12.63 -3.13 -2.37
CA GLU A 45 -12.32 -4.54 -2.52
C GLU A 45 -11.92 -5.17 -1.19
N TRP A 46 -11.02 -4.53 -0.41
CA TRP A 46 -10.62 -5.00 0.90
C TRP A 46 -11.76 -5.08 1.91
N ILE A 47 -12.69 -4.13 1.88
CA ILE A 47 -13.93 -4.17 2.68
C ILE A 47 -14.75 -5.44 2.35
N GLY A 48 -14.85 -5.78 1.07
CA GLY A 48 -15.54 -6.98 0.60
C GLY A 48 -14.85 -8.28 1.02
N LEU A 49 -13.52 -8.30 0.96
CA LEU A 49 -12.70 -9.47 1.31
C LEU A 49 -12.65 -9.70 2.83
N ASN A 50 -12.56 -8.64 3.64
CA ASN A 50 -12.53 -8.73 5.09
C ASN A 50 -13.76 -8.07 5.69
N GLN A 51 -14.72 -8.89 6.13
CA GLN A 51 -16.00 -8.44 6.68
C GLN A 51 -16.05 -8.44 8.22
N ASP A 52 -14.92 -8.68 8.88
CA ASP A 52 -14.86 -8.65 10.34
C ASP A 52 -15.23 -7.24 10.85
N PRO A 53 -16.22 -7.12 11.76
CA PRO A 53 -16.67 -5.82 12.25
C PRO A 53 -15.63 -5.09 13.11
N GLY A 54 -14.61 -5.79 13.59
CA GLY A 54 -13.48 -5.21 14.33
C GLY A 54 -12.43 -4.57 13.43
N SER A 55 -12.41 -4.89 12.13
CA SER A 55 -11.46 -4.31 11.18
C SER A 55 -11.69 -2.81 11.01
N MET A 56 -10.60 -2.11 10.74
CA MET A 56 -10.58 -0.70 10.35
C MET A 56 -9.92 -0.55 8.98
N PHE A 57 -10.45 0.34 8.16
CA PHE A 57 -9.89 0.69 6.85
C PHE A 57 -9.66 2.20 6.81
N CYS A 58 -8.41 2.62 6.76
CA CYS A 58 -8.06 4.03 6.73
C CYS A 58 -7.29 4.33 5.44
N GLY A 59 -7.84 5.23 4.63
CA GLY A 59 -7.23 5.66 3.37
C GLY A 59 -6.75 7.10 3.44
N PHE A 60 -5.53 7.35 2.99
CA PHE A 60 -4.89 8.66 2.95
C PHE A 60 -4.69 9.08 1.50
N ASP A 61 -5.15 10.27 1.13
CA ASP A 61 -4.97 10.84 -0.20
C ASP A 61 -5.20 12.34 -0.18
N THR A 62 -4.62 13.07 -1.11
CA THR A 62 -4.93 14.49 -1.32
C THR A 62 -6.27 14.68 -2.00
N PHE A 63 -6.68 13.72 -2.83
CA PHE A 63 -7.80 13.81 -3.77
C PHE A 63 -7.70 14.97 -4.76
N THR A 64 -6.52 15.60 -4.83
CA THR A 64 -6.17 16.67 -5.78
C THR A 64 -5.02 16.24 -6.70
N GLY A 65 -4.80 14.92 -6.79
CA GLY A 65 -3.77 14.32 -7.60
C GLY A 65 -2.37 14.31 -6.98
N LEU A 66 -1.40 13.84 -7.77
CA LEU A 66 -0.02 13.70 -7.35
C LEU A 66 0.59 15.05 -6.94
N PRO A 67 1.31 15.13 -5.82
CA PRO A 67 1.96 16.36 -5.39
C PRO A 67 3.17 16.75 -6.25
N ASP A 68 3.79 15.79 -6.94
CA ASP A 68 4.95 15.97 -7.79
C ASP A 68 4.85 15.11 -9.06
N ASP A 69 5.76 15.34 -10.03
CA ASP A 69 5.89 14.50 -11.22
C ASP A 69 6.37 13.09 -10.83
N TRP A 70 5.68 12.06 -11.29
CA TRP A 70 6.07 10.66 -11.06
C TRP A 70 6.99 10.15 -12.19
N THR A 71 6.55 10.33 -13.44
CA THR A 71 7.31 9.89 -14.61
C THR A 71 7.43 11.03 -15.64
N TYR A 72 8.07 10.74 -16.76
CA TYR A 72 8.09 11.70 -17.87
C TYR A 72 6.68 12.03 -18.39
N THR A 73 5.78 11.07 -18.34
CA THR A 73 4.40 11.18 -18.86
C THR A 73 3.35 11.43 -17.79
N VAL A 74 3.53 10.95 -16.57
CA VAL A 74 2.60 11.12 -15.45
C VAL A 74 3.08 12.28 -14.58
N LYS A 75 2.29 13.35 -14.56
CA LYS A 75 2.68 14.63 -14.01
C LYS A 75 1.96 14.94 -12.71
N LYS A 76 2.48 15.95 -12.00
CA LYS A 76 1.80 16.57 -10.88
C LYS A 76 0.35 16.89 -11.25
N GLY A 77 -0.59 16.57 -10.35
CA GLY A 77 -2.02 16.73 -10.54
C GLY A 77 -2.71 15.56 -11.26
N GLU A 78 -1.98 14.55 -11.72
CA GLU A 78 -2.61 13.32 -12.24
C GLU A 78 -3.39 12.64 -11.11
N PHE A 79 -4.47 11.92 -11.43
CA PHE A 79 -5.41 11.30 -10.49
C PHE A 79 -6.23 12.27 -9.64
N ASP A 80 -6.38 13.52 -10.08
CA ASP A 80 -7.21 14.55 -9.40
C ASP A 80 -8.70 14.18 -9.45
N LEU A 81 -9.36 14.27 -8.31
CA LEU A 81 -10.82 14.14 -8.14
C LEU A 81 -11.49 15.47 -7.78
N GLY A 82 -10.82 16.59 -8.02
CA GLY A 82 -11.31 17.93 -7.61
C GLY A 82 -11.23 18.15 -6.12
N GLY A 83 -10.50 17.31 -5.41
CA GLY A 83 -10.36 17.37 -3.96
C GLY A 83 -11.50 16.70 -3.18
N ASP A 84 -12.41 15.99 -3.83
CA ASP A 84 -13.52 15.30 -3.15
C ASP A 84 -13.19 13.83 -2.94
N PRO A 85 -13.16 13.34 -1.68
CA PRO A 85 -12.99 11.91 -1.40
C PRO A 85 -14.12 11.08 -2.00
N PRO A 86 -13.86 9.84 -2.47
CA PRO A 86 -14.89 8.95 -2.95
C PRO A 86 -15.88 8.60 -1.82
N THR A 87 -17.16 8.43 -2.20
CA THR A 87 -18.15 7.94 -1.24
C THR A 87 -18.00 6.44 -1.06
N ILE A 88 -17.69 6.01 0.18
CA ILE A 88 -17.62 4.61 0.60
C ILE A 88 -18.57 4.42 1.78
N ASN A 89 -19.63 3.66 1.58
CA ASN A 89 -20.67 3.48 2.59
C ASN A 89 -20.37 2.27 3.50
N ASP A 90 -19.31 2.38 4.31
CA ASP A 90 -18.97 1.40 5.33
C ASP A 90 -18.44 2.15 6.57
N ARG A 91 -19.04 1.86 7.75
CA ARG A 91 -18.70 2.53 9.00
C ARG A 91 -17.27 2.26 9.51
N ARG A 92 -16.61 1.26 8.96
CA ARG A 92 -15.23 0.88 9.29
C ARG A 92 -14.21 1.71 8.52
N VAL A 93 -14.66 2.54 7.55
CA VAL A 93 -13.80 3.31 6.66
C VAL A 93 -13.63 4.73 7.18
N ILE A 94 -12.39 5.19 7.16
CA ILE A 94 -11.98 6.57 7.44
C ILE A 94 -11.14 7.04 6.24
N LEU A 95 -11.54 8.10 5.58
CA LEU A 95 -10.73 8.76 4.55
C LEU A 95 -10.13 10.04 5.10
N VAL A 96 -8.82 10.15 5.02
CA VAL A 96 -8.03 11.26 5.53
C VAL A 96 -7.49 12.07 4.35
N LYS A 97 -8.06 13.26 4.15
CA LYS A 97 -7.70 14.14 3.03
C LYS A 97 -6.51 15.02 3.37
N GLY A 98 -5.49 15.00 2.54
CA GLY A 98 -4.32 15.88 2.60
C GLY A 98 -3.02 15.15 2.28
N LEU A 99 -1.92 15.90 2.24
CA LEU A 99 -0.59 15.31 2.09
C LEU A 99 -0.27 14.40 3.29
N PHE A 100 0.42 13.30 3.04
CA PHE A 100 0.82 12.38 4.12
C PHE A 100 1.65 13.09 5.19
N GLN A 101 2.48 14.06 4.79
CA GLN A 101 3.31 14.87 5.69
C GLN A 101 2.48 15.68 6.68
N ASP A 102 1.28 16.09 6.29
CA ASP A 102 0.39 16.93 7.11
C ASP A 102 -0.59 16.10 7.94
N THR A 103 -0.97 14.92 7.44
CA THR A 103 -2.10 14.15 7.97
C THR A 103 -1.69 12.93 8.79
N LEU A 104 -0.60 12.25 8.42
CA LEU A 104 -0.25 10.97 9.05
C LEU A 104 0.15 11.12 10.51
N ARG A 105 1.01 12.09 10.84
CA ARG A 105 1.42 12.31 12.24
C ARG A 105 0.26 12.70 13.17
N PRO A 106 -0.63 13.63 12.79
CA PRO A 106 -1.85 13.89 13.57
C PRO A 106 -2.70 12.64 13.77
N PHE A 107 -2.94 11.86 12.71
CA PHE A 107 -3.67 10.61 12.81
C PHE A 107 -3.02 9.63 13.80
N LEU A 108 -1.71 9.43 13.71
CA LEU A 108 -0.98 8.48 14.54
C LEU A 108 -0.96 8.84 16.03
N LYS A 109 -1.21 10.11 16.42
CA LYS A 109 -1.31 10.51 17.83
C LYS A 109 -2.50 9.84 18.52
N ASP A 110 -3.60 9.68 17.80
CA ASP A 110 -4.85 9.14 18.34
C ASP A 110 -5.09 7.68 17.93
N TYR A 111 -4.25 7.19 17.00
CA TYR A 111 -4.33 5.82 16.51
C TYR A 111 -3.82 4.83 17.55
N VAL A 112 -4.69 3.89 17.89
CA VAL A 112 -4.34 2.74 18.74
C VAL A 112 -4.42 1.49 17.90
N ARG A 113 -3.26 0.90 17.61
CA ARG A 113 -3.19 -0.38 16.91
C ARG A 113 -3.93 -1.46 17.69
N ARG A 114 -4.82 -2.18 17.03
CA ARG A 114 -5.63 -3.25 17.63
C ARG A 114 -5.34 -4.62 17.07
N TYR A 115 -5.03 -4.68 15.78
CA TYR A 115 -4.88 -5.93 15.04
C TYR A 115 -3.60 -5.94 14.20
N ARG A 116 -3.44 -6.99 13.40
CA ARG A 116 -2.40 -7.06 12.37
C ARG A 116 -2.57 -5.89 11.41
N MET A 117 -1.47 -5.22 11.10
CA MET A 117 -1.48 -4.16 10.10
C MET A 117 -1.33 -4.76 8.70
N VAL A 118 -2.17 -4.28 7.79
CA VAL A 118 -2.03 -4.47 6.35
C VAL A 118 -1.87 -3.08 5.75
N ILE A 119 -0.68 -2.77 5.28
CA ILE A 119 -0.34 -1.46 4.75
C ILE A 119 -0.21 -1.57 3.24
N HIS A 120 -1.05 -0.84 2.53
CA HIS A 120 -1.05 -0.74 1.08
C HIS A 120 -0.43 0.59 0.66
N LEU A 121 0.69 0.52 -0.01
CA LEU A 121 1.44 1.64 -0.57
C LEU A 121 1.13 1.70 -2.07
N ASP A 122 0.34 2.68 -2.46
CA ASP A 122 -0.07 2.99 -3.84
C ASP A 122 0.14 4.50 -4.04
N ALA A 123 1.36 4.94 -3.67
CA ALA A 123 1.70 6.36 -3.54
C ALA A 123 2.60 6.85 -4.67
N ASP A 124 2.98 5.95 -5.59
CA ASP A 124 3.79 6.19 -6.79
C ASP A 124 5.18 6.78 -6.50
N LEU A 125 5.24 7.84 -5.69
CA LEU A 125 6.41 8.67 -5.48
C LEU A 125 7.35 8.10 -4.40
N PHE A 126 8.64 8.13 -4.70
CA PHE A 126 9.70 7.79 -3.73
C PHE A 126 9.55 8.54 -2.40
N SER A 127 9.35 9.86 -2.46
CA SER A 127 9.26 10.71 -1.28
C SER A 127 8.06 10.38 -0.39
N SER A 128 6.91 10.12 -1.00
CA SER A 128 5.66 9.76 -0.34
C SER A 128 5.80 8.41 0.36
N THR A 129 6.24 7.39 -0.37
CA THR A 129 6.40 6.03 0.15
C THR A 129 7.45 5.97 1.26
N LEU A 130 8.61 6.62 1.08
CA LEU A 130 9.66 6.64 2.12
C LEU A 130 9.18 7.35 3.39
N TYR A 131 8.46 8.47 3.24
CA TYR A 131 7.89 9.17 4.39
C TYR A 131 6.94 8.26 5.18
N VAL A 132 5.99 7.61 4.50
CA VAL A 132 5.03 6.70 5.14
C VAL A 132 5.74 5.57 5.88
N LEU A 133 6.64 4.85 5.22
CA LEU A 133 7.39 3.76 5.83
C LEU A 133 8.16 4.23 7.08
N SER A 134 8.81 5.40 6.99
CA SER A 134 9.57 5.97 8.13
C SER A 134 8.67 6.36 9.31
N GLN A 135 7.44 6.82 9.04
CA GLN A 135 6.51 7.20 10.11
C GLN A 135 5.85 6.00 10.77
N LEU A 136 5.64 4.90 10.01
CA LEU A 136 4.99 3.70 10.53
C LEU A 136 5.96 2.71 11.17
N ASP A 137 7.27 2.87 10.99
CA ASP A 137 8.28 1.89 11.40
C ASP A 137 8.13 1.40 12.84
N TYR A 138 7.91 2.31 13.79
CA TYR A 138 7.78 1.98 15.20
C TYR A 138 6.50 1.19 15.56
N LEU A 139 5.52 1.15 14.67
CA LEU A 139 4.28 0.39 14.82
C LEU A 139 4.36 -1.01 14.21
N LEU A 140 5.34 -1.25 13.32
CA LEU A 140 5.46 -2.50 12.59
C LEU A 140 5.96 -3.63 13.49
N ASN A 141 5.21 -4.72 13.50
CA ASN A 141 5.55 -5.95 14.20
C ASN A 141 5.74 -7.12 13.21
N GLU A 142 6.36 -8.18 13.70
CA GLU A 142 6.43 -9.43 12.94
C GLU A 142 5.03 -9.92 12.54
N GLY A 143 4.88 -10.29 11.27
CA GLY A 143 3.63 -10.74 10.69
C GLY A 143 2.78 -9.65 10.06
N ASP A 144 3.13 -8.37 10.20
CA ASP A 144 2.49 -7.31 9.43
C ASP A 144 2.79 -7.42 7.94
N ILE A 145 1.92 -6.86 7.14
CA ILE A 145 1.96 -7.00 5.68
C ILE A 145 2.17 -5.62 5.07
N LEU A 146 3.21 -5.50 4.25
CA LEU A 146 3.43 -4.37 3.37
C LEU A 146 3.10 -4.80 1.94
N MET A 147 2.17 -4.12 1.31
CA MET A 147 1.82 -4.28 -0.10
C MET A 147 2.24 -3.03 -0.85
N PHE A 148 2.85 -3.22 -2.00
CA PHE A 148 3.29 -2.15 -2.89
C PHE A 148 2.62 -2.34 -4.24
N ASP A 149 2.03 -1.30 -4.81
CA ASP A 149 1.38 -1.39 -6.12
C ASP A 149 2.43 -1.35 -7.25
N GLU A 150 3.37 -0.41 -7.18
CA GLU A 150 4.39 -0.18 -8.20
C GLU A 150 5.79 -0.65 -7.78
N PHE A 151 5.89 -1.87 -7.23
CA PHE A 151 7.19 -2.41 -6.77
C PHE A 151 8.22 -2.64 -7.89
N SER A 152 7.81 -2.59 -9.14
CA SER A 152 8.70 -2.62 -10.31
C SER A 152 9.35 -1.26 -10.64
N SER A 153 8.83 -0.17 -10.06
CA SER A 153 9.33 1.19 -10.28
C SER A 153 10.65 1.43 -9.55
N ILE A 154 11.76 1.33 -10.28
CA ILE A 154 13.13 1.47 -9.72
C ILE A 154 13.36 2.85 -9.07
N THR A 155 12.67 3.88 -9.51
CA THR A 155 12.80 5.26 -9.01
C THR A 155 11.74 5.65 -7.98
N GLY A 156 10.67 4.89 -7.86
CA GLY A 156 9.52 5.11 -6.98
C GLY A 156 9.55 4.25 -5.72
N GLU A 157 8.53 3.43 -5.57
CA GLU A 157 8.29 2.62 -4.36
C GLU A 157 9.39 1.62 -4.06
N PHE A 158 9.95 0.94 -5.07
CA PHE A 158 11.06 0.01 -4.85
C PHE A 158 12.30 0.71 -4.28
N LYS A 159 12.61 1.92 -4.76
CA LYS A 159 13.71 2.72 -4.21
C LYS A 159 13.44 3.09 -2.75
N ALA A 160 12.22 3.52 -2.44
CA ALA A 160 11.81 3.87 -1.09
C ALA A 160 11.92 2.67 -0.15
N PHE A 161 11.44 1.51 -0.56
CA PHE A 161 11.59 0.26 0.16
C PHE A 161 13.06 -0.10 0.41
N SER A 162 13.91 0.00 -0.60
CA SER A 162 15.33 -0.35 -0.48
C SER A 162 16.07 0.56 0.52
N VAL A 163 15.84 1.87 0.43
CA VAL A 163 16.40 2.86 1.35
C VAL A 163 15.87 2.63 2.78
N TYR A 164 14.56 2.42 2.91
CA TYR A 164 13.94 2.13 4.21
C TYR A 164 14.52 0.87 4.85
N LYS A 165 14.54 -0.25 4.10
CA LYS A 165 15.08 -1.53 4.59
C LYS A 165 16.52 -1.38 5.09
N GLU A 166 17.37 -0.66 4.35
CA GLU A 166 18.75 -0.41 4.72
C GLU A 166 18.88 0.48 5.96
N ALA A 167 18.16 1.61 5.97
CA ALA A 167 18.26 2.62 7.04
C ALA A 167 17.73 2.10 8.38
N PHE A 168 16.60 1.38 8.37
CA PHE A 168 15.95 0.86 9.57
C PHE A 168 16.37 -0.57 9.94
N LYS A 169 17.26 -1.20 9.14
CA LYS A 169 17.76 -2.57 9.36
C LYS A 169 16.61 -3.60 9.43
N ARG A 170 15.58 -3.41 8.63
CA ARG A 170 14.42 -4.32 8.60
C ARG A 170 14.71 -5.57 7.77
N GLU A 171 14.40 -6.73 8.33
CA GLU A 171 14.36 -7.98 7.60
C GLU A 171 12.93 -8.22 7.10
N LEU A 172 12.75 -8.15 5.78
CA LEU A 172 11.46 -8.30 5.13
C LEU A 172 11.53 -9.45 4.11
N ARG A 173 10.51 -10.29 4.12
CA ARG A 173 10.39 -11.43 3.22
C ARG A 173 9.27 -11.19 2.21
N MET A 174 9.57 -11.33 0.93
CA MET A 174 8.55 -11.36 -0.10
C MET A 174 7.77 -12.67 -0.03
N VAL A 175 6.46 -12.58 0.13
CA VAL A 175 5.57 -13.75 0.21
C VAL A 175 4.73 -13.95 -1.05
N SER A 176 4.44 -12.87 -1.76
CA SER A 176 3.65 -12.90 -2.99
C SER A 176 3.91 -11.67 -3.85
N ARG A 177 3.59 -11.75 -5.13
CA ARG A 177 3.67 -10.63 -6.07
C ARG A 177 2.67 -10.79 -7.20
N VAL A 178 2.29 -9.67 -7.81
CA VAL A 178 1.60 -9.64 -9.09
C VAL A 178 2.65 -9.60 -10.20
N GLN A 179 2.52 -10.46 -11.18
CA GLN A 179 3.38 -10.50 -12.36
C GLN A 179 2.55 -10.16 -13.58
N TYR A 180 2.70 -8.95 -14.08
CA TYR A 180 2.05 -8.53 -15.31
C TYR A 180 2.76 -9.17 -16.50
N ASP A 181 2.01 -9.95 -17.31
CA ASP A 181 2.52 -10.53 -18.55
C ASP A 181 2.90 -9.41 -19.52
N GLY A 182 4.19 -9.23 -19.81
CA GLY A 182 4.66 -8.27 -20.80
C GLY A 182 5.84 -7.38 -20.40
N TRP A 183 6.11 -7.17 -19.12
CA TRP A 183 7.19 -6.28 -18.68
C TRP A 183 8.60 -6.91 -18.73
N LEU A 184 8.72 -8.21 -18.51
CA LEU A 184 10.02 -8.90 -18.55
C LEU A 184 10.48 -9.31 -19.95
N SER A 185 9.60 -9.35 -20.94
CA SER A 185 10.00 -9.71 -22.31
C SER A 185 10.76 -8.61 -23.06
N ASN A 186 10.68 -7.35 -22.62
CA ASN A 186 11.34 -6.22 -23.27
C ASN A 186 12.68 -5.82 -22.62
N GLN A 187 12.98 -6.26 -21.39
CA GLN A 187 14.28 -5.93 -20.77
C GLN A 187 15.41 -6.93 -21.11
N SER A 188 15.07 -8.14 -21.56
CA SER A 188 16.07 -9.13 -21.98
C SER A 188 16.61 -8.93 -23.41
N LYS A 189 16.20 -7.87 -24.12
CA LYS A 189 16.65 -7.55 -25.49
C LYS A 189 17.56 -6.32 -25.58
N GLN A 190 17.99 -5.74 -24.46
CA GLN A 190 18.94 -4.63 -24.43
C GLN A 190 20.07 -4.89 -23.42
N LEU A 191 20.80 -5.96 -23.64
CA LEU A 191 22.18 -6.16 -23.16
C LEU A 191 23.00 -6.74 -24.28
#